data_4549af17d782c1a0c24d0388ce12937b
#
_entry.id   4549af17d782c1a0c24d0388ce12937b
#
_cell.length_a   1.000
_cell.length_b   1.000
_cell.length_c   1.000
_cell.angle_alpha   90.00
_cell.angle_beta   90.00
_cell.angle_gamma   90.00
#
_symmetry.space_group_name_H-M   'P 1'
#
loop_
_entity.id
_entity.type
_entity.pdbx_description
1 polymer ?
#
loop_
_entity_poly.entity_id
_entity_poly.type
_entity_poly.pdbx_seq_one_letter_code
_entity_poly.pdbx_strand_id
1 'polypeptide(L)'
;MNPFELKPQKADKVFTEWKKVLVKPYDKRTVDPYTRLRVILMSGTEFESVRCTHAVTRQCANNDVRRRLAFLRRGEQLQQKRVASIKPADESILEHTIGYEQLAVDLTANLAMTEKNGYVKKQLDFALLEDFDHLYRYADLMELEKGGDPAQLVGDYTEIMPGRPTVAEYRHPHDDVNFYINGYLNDLKTKLNINIITAAEQQTMNFYMNVGNLYASPLGRQLYNEIAMIEEQHVTGYGCLKDPCMTDWERLLMNEYTECYLYYSCYED
;
A
#
# COMPACT_ATOMS: atom_id res chain seq x y z
N MET A 1 -22.32 2.42 8.18
CA MET A 1 -23.17 3.18 7.21
C MET A 1 -22.54 2.99 5.82
N ASN A 2 -23.25 2.37 4.88
CA ASN A 2 -22.70 2.09 3.54
C ASN A 2 -22.44 3.39 2.76
N PRO A 3 -21.21 3.76 2.44
CA PRO A 3 -20.89 5.00 1.75
C PRO A 3 -21.45 5.07 0.32
N PHE A 4 -21.69 3.92 -0.32
CA PHE A 4 -22.26 3.85 -1.66
C PHE A 4 -23.76 4.23 -1.72
N GLU A 5 -24.43 4.27 -0.57
CA GLU A 5 -25.84 4.66 -0.43
C GLU A 5 -26.02 6.11 0.03
N LEU A 6 -24.92 6.79 0.35
CA LEU A 6 -24.95 8.18 0.80
C LEU A 6 -25.20 9.13 -0.38
N LYS A 7 -25.93 10.23 -0.09
CA LYS A 7 -26.08 11.29 -1.09
C LYS A 7 -24.72 11.98 -1.33
N PRO A 8 -24.31 12.14 -2.59
CA PRO A 8 -23.09 12.86 -2.92
C PRO A 8 -23.05 14.25 -2.31
N GLN A 9 -21.94 14.65 -1.74
CA GLN A 9 -21.70 16.00 -1.25
C GLN A 9 -20.73 16.72 -2.17
N LYS A 10 -20.82 18.05 -2.24
CA LYS A 10 -19.84 18.84 -2.97
C LYS A 10 -18.50 18.80 -2.23
N ALA A 11 -17.40 18.58 -2.95
CA ALA A 11 -16.06 18.48 -2.37
C ALA A 11 -15.67 19.70 -1.52
N ASP A 12 -16.10 20.91 -1.90
CA ASP A 12 -15.86 22.14 -1.15
C ASP A 12 -16.51 22.17 0.24
N LYS A 13 -17.55 21.36 0.46
CA LYS A 13 -18.23 21.25 1.76
C LYS A 13 -17.55 20.27 2.73
N VAL A 14 -16.79 19.32 2.20
CA VAL A 14 -16.10 18.28 2.98
C VAL A 14 -14.60 18.51 3.09
N PHE A 15 -14.10 19.56 2.46
CA PHE A 15 -12.69 19.89 2.45
C PHE A 15 -12.14 20.10 3.86
N THR A 16 -11.11 19.34 4.21
CA THR A 16 -10.48 19.41 5.53
C THR A 16 -9.47 20.54 5.60
N GLU A 17 -9.65 21.42 6.56
CA GLU A 17 -8.69 22.49 6.84
C GLU A 17 -7.36 21.92 7.34
N TRP A 18 -6.24 22.53 6.92
CA TRP A 18 -4.90 22.14 7.35
C TRP A 18 -4.77 21.97 8.88
N LYS A 19 -5.37 22.84 9.66
CA LYS A 19 -5.33 22.77 11.13
C LYS A 19 -6.03 21.54 11.72
N LYS A 20 -6.87 20.86 10.95
CA LYS A 20 -7.62 19.66 11.38
C LYS A 20 -6.96 18.35 10.92
N VAL A 21 -5.79 18.44 10.28
CA VAL A 21 -5.09 17.26 9.76
C VAL A 21 -4.54 16.40 10.88
N LEU A 22 -3.94 17.02 11.90
CA LEU A 22 -3.35 16.25 13.00
C LEU A 22 -4.43 15.71 13.94
N VAL A 23 -4.36 14.40 14.19
CA VAL A 23 -5.24 13.68 15.12
C VAL A 23 -4.41 13.01 16.21
N LYS A 24 -5.08 12.56 17.27
CA LYS A 24 -4.39 11.83 18.35
C LYS A 24 -3.87 10.50 17.79
N PRO A 25 -2.58 10.20 17.91
CA PRO A 25 -2.03 8.92 17.49
C PRO A 25 -2.48 7.77 18.39
N TYR A 26 -2.38 6.54 17.90
CA TYR A 26 -2.54 5.35 18.74
C TYR A 26 -1.34 5.19 19.71
N ASP A 27 -1.52 4.39 20.77
CA ASP A 27 -0.41 3.97 21.63
C ASP A 27 0.18 2.67 21.03
N LYS A 28 1.45 2.72 20.62
CA LYS A 28 2.13 1.58 19.98
C LYS A 28 2.20 0.32 20.85
N ARG A 29 2.03 0.46 22.18
CA ARG A 29 2.10 -0.67 23.14
C ARG A 29 0.78 -1.40 23.29
N THR A 30 -0.31 -0.78 22.90
CA THR A 30 -1.66 -1.30 23.12
C THR A 30 -2.50 -1.39 21.86
N VAL A 31 -2.01 -0.82 20.73
CA VAL A 31 -2.69 -0.91 19.47
C VAL A 31 -2.73 -2.37 18.99
N ASP A 32 -3.89 -2.79 18.53
CA ASP A 32 -4.03 -4.04 17.82
C ASP A 32 -3.21 -4.02 16.52
N PRO A 33 -2.37 -5.05 16.24
CA PRO A 33 -1.58 -5.11 15.01
C PRO A 33 -2.41 -4.87 13.74
N TYR A 34 -3.59 -5.46 13.67
CA TYR A 34 -4.48 -5.30 12.52
C TYR A 34 -4.92 -3.84 12.30
N THR A 35 -5.16 -3.08 13.36
CA THR A 35 -5.41 -1.63 13.28
C THR A 35 -4.21 -0.89 12.70
N ARG A 36 -2.97 -1.28 13.08
CA ARG A 36 -1.74 -0.73 12.49
C ARG A 36 -1.68 -0.96 10.99
N LEU A 37 -1.97 -2.19 10.53
CA LEU A 37 -1.99 -2.54 9.10
C LEU A 37 -2.99 -1.69 8.31
N ARG A 38 -4.19 -1.48 8.85
CA ARG A 38 -5.21 -0.63 8.21
C ARG A 38 -4.76 0.81 8.04
N VAL A 39 -4.10 1.38 9.05
CA VAL A 39 -3.56 2.74 8.95
C VAL A 39 -2.49 2.83 7.85
N ILE A 40 -1.62 1.83 7.72
CA ILE A 40 -0.62 1.75 6.66
C ILE A 40 -1.31 1.65 5.30
N LEU A 41 -2.24 0.70 5.13
CA LEU A 41 -2.97 0.47 3.88
C LEU A 41 -3.72 1.72 3.42
N MET A 42 -4.47 2.35 4.31
CA MET A 42 -5.24 3.56 3.97
C MET A 42 -4.34 4.73 3.60
N SER A 43 -3.20 4.89 4.30
CA SER A 43 -2.21 5.92 3.92
C SER A 43 -1.63 5.70 2.52
N GLY A 44 -1.43 4.43 2.11
CA GLY A 44 -0.97 4.06 0.77
C GLY A 44 -2.01 4.34 -0.31
N THR A 45 -3.25 3.99 -0.04
CA THR A 45 -4.37 4.19 -0.98
C THR A 45 -4.57 5.69 -1.27
N GLU A 46 -4.59 6.52 -0.24
CA GLU A 46 -4.66 7.99 -0.39
C GLU A 46 -3.46 8.55 -1.17
N PHE A 47 -2.26 7.99 -0.95
CA PHE A 47 -1.07 8.40 -1.73
C PHE A 47 -1.21 8.04 -3.20
N GLU A 48 -1.74 6.85 -3.52
CA GLU A 48 -1.95 6.42 -4.91
C GLU A 48 -2.97 7.31 -5.62
N SER A 49 -4.04 7.73 -4.96
CA SER A 49 -4.99 8.71 -5.51
C SER A 49 -4.35 10.04 -5.83
N VAL A 50 -3.50 10.55 -4.94
CA VAL A 50 -2.70 11.75 -5.22
C VAL A 50 -1.83 11.57 -6.45
N ARG A 51 -1.13 10.43 -6.56
CA ARG A 51 -0.26 10.10 -7.68
C ARG A 51 -1.01 10.01 -9.00
N CYS A 52 -2.13 9.28 -9.01
CA CYS A 52 -2.99 9.12 -10.19
C CYS A 52 -3.55 10.46 -10.66
N THR A 53 -4.10 11.26 -9.74
CA THR A 53 -4.65 12.59 -10.05
C THR A 53 -3.57 13.53 -10.59
N HIS A 54 -2.32 13.43 -10.11
CA HIS A 54 -1.18 14.16 -10.68
C HIS A 54 -0.89 13.76 -12.11
N ALA A 55 -0.87 12.45 -12.42
CA ALA A 55 -0.60 11.95 -13.76
C ALA A 55 -1.65 12.48 -14.76
N VAL A 56 -2.94 12.32 -14.44
CA VAL A 56 -4.05 12.81 -15.26
C VAL A 56 -4.01 14.31 -15.42
N THR A 57 -3.76 15.07 -14.35
CA THR A 57 -3.68 16.55 -14.41
C THR A 57 -2.60 17.03 -15.39
N ARG A 58 -1.44 16.37 -15.40
CA ARG A 58 -0.32 16.75 -16.28
C ARG A 58 -0.64 16.55 -17.76
N GLN A 59 -1.45 15.55 -18.10
CA GLN A 59 -1.81 15.21 -19.47
C GLN A 59 -3.09 15.92 -19.95
N CYS A 60 -3.90 16.46 -19.04
CA CYS A 60 -5.14 17.13 -19.37
C CYS A 60 -4.88 18.52 -19.98
N ALA A 61 -5.36 18.76 -21.20
CA ALA A 61 -5.21 20.07 -21.87
C ALA A 61 -6.22 21.12 -21.39
N ASN A 62 -7.33 20.72 -20.75
CA ASN A 62 -8.37 21.63 -20.29
C ASN A 62 -8.03 22.22 -18.91
N ASN A 63 -7.80 23.54 -18.86
CA ASN A 63 -7.40 24.23 -17.63
C ASN A 63 -8.48 24.21 -16.52
N ASP A 64 -9.76 24.21 -16.88
CA ASP A 64 -10.82 24.16 -15.86
C ASP A 64 -10.92 22.77 -15.24
N VAL A 65 -10.74 21.74 -16.02
CA VAL A 65 -10.60 20.36 -15.52
C VAL A 65 -9.35 20.25 -14.62
N ARG A 66 -8.20 20.77 -15.07
CA ARG A 66 -6.97 20.77 -14.26
C ARG A 66 -7.16 21.44 -12.90
N ARG A 67 -7.87 22.55 -12.83
CA ARG A 67 -8.17 23.25 -11.55
C ARG A 67 -9.05 22.41 -10.65
N ARG A 68 -10.05 21.72 -11.19
CA ARG A 68 -10.92 20.81 -10.41
C ARG A 68 -10.14 19.62 -9.89
N LEU A 69 -9.31 18.99 -10.72
CA LEU A 69 -8.44 17.89 -10.31
C LEU A 69 -7.43 18.33 -9.23
N ALA A 70 -6.86 19.53 -9.36
CA ALA A 70 -5.97 20.08 -8.34
C ALA A 70 -6.67 20.30 -6.99
N PHE A 71 -7.94 20.68 -7.01
CA PHE A 71 -8.75 20.84 -5.81
C PHE A 71 -9.05 19.48 -5.15
N LEU A 72 -9.48 18.47 -5.93
CA LEU A 72 -9.69 17.10 -5.41
C LEU A 72 -8.40 16.56 -4.81
N ARG A 73 -7.31 16.56 -5.59
CA ARG A 73 -6.00 16.12 -5.10
C ARG A 73 -5.59 16.78 -3.78
N ARG A 74 -5.93 18.06 -3.57
CA ARG A 74 -5.64 18.71 -2.29
C ARG A 74 -6.45 18.10 -1.15
N GLY A 75 -7.68 17.65 -1.41
CA GLY A 75 -8.48 16.86 -0.48
C GLY A 75 -7.77 15.58 -0.09
N GLU A 76 -7.38 14.77 -1.09
CA GLU A 76 -6.64 13.51 -0.89
C GLU A 76 -5.34 13.70 -0.10
N GLN A 77 -4.57 14.74 -0.42
CA GLN A 77 -3.36 15.08 0.34
C GLN A 77 -3.64 15.34 1.83
N LEU A 78 -4.75 16.02 2.15
CA LEU A 78 -5.12 16.28 3.53
C LEU A 78 -5.62 15.01 4.23
N GLN A 79 -6.37 14.17 3.55
CA GLN A 79 -6.80 12.86 4.05
C GLN A 79 -5.60 11.97 4.33
N GLN A 80 -4.69 11.83 3.36
CA GLN A 80 -3.44 11.08 3.54
C GLN A 80 -2.64 11.56 4.75
N LYS A 81 -2.48 12.88 4.93
CA LYS A 81 -1.77 13.43 6.11
C LYS A 81 -2.51 13.14 7.40
N ARG A 82 -3.84 13.15 7.36
CA ARG A 82 -4.66 12.82 8.54
C ARG A 82 -4.49 11.35 8.94
N VAL A 83 -4.60 10.43 7.99
CA VAL A 83 -4.36 9.00 8.22
C VAL A 83 -2.94 8.77 8.73
N ALA A 84 -1.93 9.34 8.06
CA ALA A 84 -0.54 9.21 8.46
C ALA A 84 -0.26 9.74 9.88
N SER A 85 -1.01 10.78 10.34
CA SER A 85 -0.84 11.34 11.69
C SER A 85 -1.42 10.45 12.81
N ILE A 86 -2.14 9.38 12.48
CA ILE A 86 -2.60 8.38 13.46
C ILE A 86 -1.41 7.55 13.98
N LYS A 87 -0.34 7.45 13.21
CA LYS A 87 0.88 6.75 13.64
C LYS A 87 1.62 7.56 14.70
N PRO A 88 2.11 6.93 15.79
CA PRO A 88 2.85 7.64 16.83
C PRO A 88 4.28 7.95 16.38
N ALA A 89 4.82 9.05 16.91
CA ALA A 89 6.17 9.51 16.57
C ALA A 89 7.30 8.68 17.23
N ASP A 90 6.96 7.82 18.19
CA ASP A 90 7.90 6.97 18.94
C ASP A 90 7.99 5.54 18.39
N GLU A 91 7.32 5.21 17.29
CA GLU A 91 7.65 4.01 16.52
C GLU A 91 9.01 4.18 15.84
N SER A 92 9.90 3.20 16.06
CA SER A 92 11.17 3.14 15.33
C SER A 92 10.95 2.81 13.86
N ILE A 93 11.98 3.04 13.03
CA ILE A 93 11.94 2.68 11.61
C ILE A 93 11.67 1.18 11.44
N LEU A 94 12.32 0.31 12.24
CA LEU A 94 12.13 -1.13 12.15
C LEU A 94 10.74 -1.58 12.63
N GLU A 95 10.20 -1.03 13.73
CA GLU A 95 8.82 -1.30 14.14
C GLU A 95 7.83 -0.97 13.01
N HIS A 96 8.10 0.13 12.32
CA HIS A 96 7.30 0.55 11.17
C HIS A 96 7.42 -0.40 9.99
N THR A 97 8.65 -0.83 9.68
CA THR A 97 8.96 -1.78 8.63
C THR A 97 8.30 -3.13 8.87
N ILE A 98 8.37 -3.68 10.08
CA ILE A 98 7.64 -4.92 10.43
C ILE A 98 6.13 -4.77 10.18
N GLY A 99 5.55 -3.60 10.46
CA GLY A 99 4.15 -3.33 10.12
C GLY A 99 3.88 -3.32 8.61
N TYR A 100 4.79 -2.81 7.79
CA TYR A 100 4.68 -2.86 6.32
C TYR A 100 4.73 -4.29 5.79
N GLU A 101 5.71 -5.08 6.25
CA GLU A 101 5.85 -6.46 5.81
C GLU A 101 4.71 -7.36 6.29
N GLN A 102 4.24 -7.15 7.51
CA GLN A 102 3.04 -7.85 7.99
C GLN A 102 1.84 -7.52 7.09
N LEU A 103 1.66 -6.24 6.71
CA LEU A 103 0.61 -5.86 5.78
C LEU A 103 0.79 -6.56 4.43
N ALA A 104 2.00 -6.59 3.88
CA ALA A 104 2.29 -7.24 2.60
C ALA A 104 1.87 -8.72 2.65
N VAL A 105 2.34 -9.47 3.65
CA VAL A 105 1.99 -10.90 3.83
C VAL A 105 0.48 -11.09 3.99
N ASP A 106 -0.16 -10.39 4.92
CA ASP A 106 -1.58 -10.61 5.24
C ASP A 106 -2.49 -10.18 4.09
N LEU A 107 -2.18 -9.05 3.45
CA LEU A 107 -2.96 -8.53 2.32
C LEU A 107 -2.83 -9.45 1.10
N THR A 108 -1.60 -9.78 0.71
CA THR A 108 -1.33 -10.62 -0.47
C THR A 108 -1.96 -12.01 -0.30
N ALA A 109 -1.85 -12.61 0.90
CA ALA A 109 -2.50 -13.89 1.21
C ALA A 109 -4.03 -13.80 1.09
N ASN A 110 -4.64 -12.77 1.66
CA ASN A 110 -6.10 -12.57 1.61
C ASN A 110 -6.59 -12.38 0.17
N LEU A 111 -5.90 -11.55 -0.60
CA LEU A 111 -6.24 -11.33 -2.00
C LEU A 111 -6.07 -12.63 -2.81
N ALA A 112 -4.98 -13.36 -2.63
CA ALA A 112 -4.72 -14.64 -3.32
C ALA A 112 -5.78 -15.70 -3.02
N MET A 113 -6.27 -15.79 -1.77
CA MET A 113 -7.30 -16.73 -1.38
C MET A 113 -8.65 -16.46 -2.07
N THR A 114 -8.95 -15.20 -2.35
CA THR A 114 -10.24 -14.78 -2.90
C THR A 114 -10.21 -14.49 -4.40
N GLU A 115 -9.02 -14.43 -5.02
CA GLU A 115 -8.85 -14.11 -6.43
C GLU A 115 -9.31 -15.24 -7.34
N LYS A 116 -10.19 -14.92 -8.29
CA LYS A 116 -10.77 -15.89 -9.23
C LYS A 116 -10.01 -15.98 -10.56
N ASN A 117 -9.32 -14.91 -10.95
CA ASN A 117 -8.50 -14.92 -12.14
C ASN A 117 -7.20 -15.67 -11.85
N GLY A 118 -7.04 -16.86 -12.44
CA GLY A 118 -5.89 -17.74 -12.18
C GLY A 118 -4.54 -17.14 -12.57
N TYR A 119 -4.49 -16.20 -13.50
CA TYR A 119 -3.26 -15.49 -13.85
C TYR A 119 -2.87 -14.46 -12.78
N VAL A 120 -3.82 -13.64 -12.32
CA VAL A 120 -3.61 -12.69 -11.24
C VAL A 120 -3.27 -13.42 -9.95
N LYS A 121 -3.99 -14.53 -9.64
CA LYS A 121 -3.69 -15.34 -8.46
C LYS A 121 -2.25 -15.85 -8.43
N LYS A 122 -1.70 -16.30 -9.56
CA LYS A 122 -0.31 -16.76 -9.62
C LYS A 122 0.69 -15.67 -9.30
N GLN A 123 0.41 -14.42 -9.68
CA GLN A 123 1.27 -13.27 -9.34
C GLN A 123 1.24 -12.99 -7.85
N LEU A 124 0.04 -13.05 -7.24
CA LEU A 124 -0.12 -12.90 -5.79
C LEU A 124 0.58 -14.06 -5.02
N ASP A 125 0.37 -15.31 -5.44
CA ASP A 125 1.00 -16.47 -4.80
C ASP A 125 2.54 -16.41 -4.88
N PHE A 126 3.10 -15.86 -5.96
CA PHE A 126 4.54 -15.71 -6.12
C PHE A 126 5.10 -14.60 -5.21
N ALA A 127 4.52 -13.41 -5.27
CA ALA A 127 4.98 -12.27 -4.46
C ALA A 127 4.84 -12.55 -2.96
N LEU A 128 3.82 -13.31 -2.54
CA LEU A 128 3.66 -13.72 -1.14
C LEU A 128 4.89 -14.45 -0.57
N LEU A 129 5.61 -15.21 -1.40
CA LEU A 129 6.85 -15.86 -0.96
C LEU A 129 7.95 -14.84 -0.68
N GLU A 130 8.04 -13.80 -1.50
CA GLU A 130 9.00 -12.70 -1.33
C GLU A 130 8.61 -11.81 -0.14
N ASP A 131 7.31 -11.53 0.07
CA ASP A 131 6.81 -10.81 1.25
C ASP A 131 7.19 -11.51 2.57
N PHE A 132 7.11 -12.84 2.62
CA PHE A 132 7.59 -13.62 3.76
C PHE A 132 9.12 -13.51 3.94
N ASP A 133 9.89 -13.55 2.86
CA ASP A 133 11.35 -13.33 2.93
C ASP A 133 11.67 -11.98 3.53
N HIS A 134 11.00 -10.93 3.07
CA HIS A 134 11.19 -9.57 3.57
C HIS A 134 10.87 -9.47 5.06
N LEU A 135 9.72 -9.98 5.50
CA LEU A 135 9.31 -9.98 6.90
C LEU A 135 10.36 -10.65 7.78
N TYR A 136 10.85 -11.83 7.40
CA TYR A 136 11.82 -12.57 8.20
C TYR A 136 13.17 -11.87 8.24
N ARG A 137 13.66 -11.35 7.14
CA ARG A 137 14.95 -10.64 7.09
C ARG A 137 14.92 -9.34 7.88
N TYR A 138 13.81 -8.60 7.88
CA TYR A 138 13.67 -7.42 8.75
C TYR A 138 13.46 -7.79 10.22
N ALA A 139 12.81 -8.92 10.51
CA ALA A 139 12.73 -9.47 11.85
C ALA A 139 14.12 -9.81 12.41
N ASP A 140 14.94 -10.50 11.62
CA ASP A 140 16.33 -10.81 11.96
C ASP A 140 17.17 -9.53 12.18
N LEU A 141 16.99 -8.51 11.32
CA LEU A 141 17.67 -7.21 11.50
C LEU A 141 17.24 -6.53 12.80
N MET A 142 15.95 -6.59 13.17
CA MET A 142 15.44 -6.02 14.40
C MET A 142 16.06 -6.70 15.64
N GLU A 143 16.17 -8.01 15.62
CA GLU A 143 16.82 -8.77 16.71
C GLU A 143 18.30 -8.46 16.80
N LEU A 144 19.02 -8.45 15.69
CA LEU A 144 20.46 -8.12 15.61
C LEU A 144 20.78 -6.73 16.18
N GLU A 145 19.92 -5.76 15.88
CA GLU A 145 20.08 -4.37 16.34
C GLU A 145 19.47 -4.12 17.72
N LYS A 146 18.89 -5.16 18.36
CA LYS A 146 18.19 -5.07 19.65
C LYS A 146 17.06 -4.04 19.63
N GLY A 147 16.37 -3.97 18.51
CA GLY A 147 15.27 -3.02 18.26
C GLY A 147 13.94 -3.42 18.88
N GLY A 148 13.84 -4.63 19.43
CA GLY A 148 12.62 -5.18 20.04
C GLY A 148 12.37 -6.63 19.63
N ASP A 149 11.18 -7.13 19.99
CA ASP A 149 10.71 -8.47 19.64
C ASP A 149 9.73 -8.37 18.44
N PRO A 150 10.12 -8.82 17.23
CA PRO A 150 9.27 -8.73 16.08
C PRO A 150 8.01 -9.59 16.18
N ALA A 151 8.06 -10.74 16.87
CA ALA A 151 6.88 -11.59 17.08
C ALA A 151 5.82 -10.88 17.92
N GLN A 152 6.24 -10.10 18.92
CA GLN A 152 5.32 -9.29 19.72
C GLN A 152 4.63 -8.19 18.89
N LEU A 153 5.33 -7.63 17.90
CA LEU A 153 4.76 -6.60 17.02
C LEU A 153 3.67 -7.14 16.09
N VAL A 154 3.88 -8.33 15.53
CA VAL A 154 2.91 -8.94 14.60
C VAL A 154 1.75 -9.62 15.34
N GLY A 155 1.92 -9.95 16.61
CA GLY A 155 0.89 -10.62 17.42
C GLY A 155 0.51 -12.00 16.86
N ASP A 156 -0.74 -12.39 17.09
CA ASP A 156 -1.25 -13.70 16.68
C ASP A 156 -1.70 -13.76 15.20
N TYR A 157 -1.56 -12.67 14.42
CA TYR A 157 -2.04 -12.59 13.05
C TYR A 157 -1.07 -13.18 12.04
N THR A 158 0.22 -13.06 12.29
CA THR A 158 1.27 -13.48 11.35
C THR A 158 2.38 -14.18 12.11
N GLU A 159 2.85 -15.32 11.60
CA GLU A 159 3.91 -16.10 12.24
C GLU A 159 5.27 -15.77 11.64
N ILE A 160 6.24 -15.51 12.52
CA ILE A 160 7.66 -15.38 12.15
C ILE A 160 8.35 -16.68 12.57
N MET A 161 8.76 -17.50 11.59
CA MET A 161 9.35 -18.82 11.81
C MET A 161 10.87 -18.76 11.79
N PRO A 162 11.58 -19.00 12.91
CA PRO A 162 13.02 -19.09 12.90
C PRO A 162 13.53 -20.19 11.96
N GLY A 163 14.55 -19.88 11.18
CA GLY A 163 15.19 -20.84 10.27
C GLY A 163 14.39 -21.23 9.04
N ARG A 164 13.28 -20.56 8.73
CA ARG A 164 12.58 -20.75 7.47
C ARG A 164 13.46 -20.25 6.32
N PRO A 165 13.58 -21.00 5.20
CA PRO A 165 14.37 -20.55 4.06
C PRO A 165 13.82 -19.24 3.54
N THR A 166 14.70 -18.28 3.31
CA THR A 166 14.37 -17.04 2.62
C THR A 166 14.66 -17.18 1.14
N VAL A 167 13.90 -16.51 0.30
CA VAL A 167 14.05 -16.53 -1.14
C VAL A 167 14.20 -15.07 -1.60
N ALA A 168 15.43 -14.61 -1.72
CA ALA A 168 15.73 -13.33 -2.35
C ALA A 168 16.13 -13.61 -3.81
N GLU A 169 15.19 -13.52 -4.72
CA GLU A 169 15.45 -13.74 -6.14
C GLU A 169 15.45 -12.43 -6.91
N TYR A 170 16.63 -12.03 -7.36
CA TYR A 170 16.75 -10.99 -8.37
C TYR A 170 16.26 -11.53 -9.71
N ARG A 171 15.21 -10.94 -10.26
CA ARG A 171 14.72 -11.22 -11.61
C ARG A 171 15.29 -10.21 -12.61
N HIS A 172 15.39 -10.62 -13.87
CA HIS A 172 15.62 -9.67 -14.93
C HIS A 172 14.41 -8.72 -15.07
N PRO A 173 14.61 -7.39 -15.27
CA PRO A 173 13.48 -6.45 -15.31
C PRO A 173 12.40 -6.78 -16.35
N HIS A 174 12.72 -7.49 -17.41
CA HIS A 174 11.72 -7.92 -18.39
C HIS A 174 10.76 -8.98 -17.83
N ASP A 175 11.18 -9.76 -16.85
CA ASP A 175 10.39 -10.83 -16.26
C ASP A 175 9.28 -10.28 -15.32
N ASP A 176 9.41 -9.02 -14.90
CA ASP A 176 8.41 -8.34 -14.08
C ASP A 176 7.25 -7.77 -14.90
N VAL A 177 7.40 -7.71 -16.23
CA VAL A 177 6.36 -7.17 -17.12
C VAL A 177 5.30 -8.24 -17.38
N ASN A 178 4.21 -8.17 -16.63
CA ASN A 178 3.05 -9.04 -16.80
C ASN A 178 2.17 -8.63 -17.98
N PHE A 179 1.42 -9.59 -18.55
CA PHE A 179 0.35 -9.30 -19.49
C PHE A 179 -0.82 -8.64 -18.75
N TYR A 180 -1.37 -7.59 -19.33
CA TYR A 180 -2.55 -6.95 -18.76
C TYR A 180 -3.80 -7.83 -18.88
N ILE A 181 -4.72 -7.67 -17.94
CA ILE A 181 -6.04 -8.28 -18.01
C ILE A 181 -7.02 -7.31 -18.71
N ASN A 182 -7.91 -7.86 -19.51
CA ASN A 182 -8.95 -7.05 -20.15
C ASN A 182 -9.98 -6.60 -19.10
N GLY A 183 -10.13 -5.29 -18.92
CA GLY A 183 -11.00 -4.69 -17.92
C GLY A 183 -12.50 -4.97 -18.13
N TYR A 184 -12.92 -5.30 -19.34
CA TYR A 184 -14.31 -5.65 -19.67
C TYR A 184 -14.63 -7.13 -19.43
N LEU A 185 -13.62 -8.02 -19.48
CA LEU A 185 -13.79 -9.46 -19.34
C LEU A 185 -13.59 -9.95 -17.90
N ASN A 186 -13.05 -9.10 -17.04
CA ASN A 186 -12.77 -9.44 -15.65
C ASN A 186 -13.74 -8.75 -14.70
N ASP A 187 -14.05 -9.42 -13.60
CA ASP A 187 -14.98 -8.89 -12.60
C ASP A 187 -14.39 -7.68 -11.84
N LEU A 188 -15.26 -6.97 -11.14
CA LEU A 188 -14.86 -5.78 -10.37
C LEU A 188 -13.90 -6.15 -9.26
N LYS A 189 -14.07 -7.33 -8.61
CA LYS A 189 -13.22 -7.74 -7.50
C LYS A 189 -11.76 -7.94 -7.94
N THR A 190 -11.52 -8.58 -9.08
CA THR A 190 -10.18 -8.73 -9.66
C THR A 190 -9.53 -7.37 -9.92
N LYS A 191 -10.27 -6.40 -10.49
CA LYS A 191 -9.76 -5.04 -10.72
C LYS A 191 -9.44 -4.31 -9.40
N LEU A 192 -10.28 -4.49 -8.38
CA LEU A 192 -10.01 -3.95 -7.04
C LEU A 192 -8.76 -4.58 -6.42
N ASN A 193 -8.63 -5.91 -6.49
CA ASN A 193 -7.46 -6.62 -5.96
C ASN A 193 -6.16 -6.07 -6.56
N ILE A 194 -6.10 -5.90 -7.88
CA ILE A 194 -4.93 -5.33 -8.57
C ILE A 194 -4.65 -3.89 -8.12
N ASN A 195 -5.69 -3.06 -7.98
CA ASN A 195 -5.49 -1.67 -7.53
C ASN A 195 -5.02 -1.59 -6.09
N ILE A 196 -5.59 -2.39 -5.19
CA ILE A 196 -5.25 -2.42 -3.76
C ILE A 196 -3.80 -2.85 -3.58
N ILE A 197 -3.42 -3.99 -4.18
CA ILE A 197 -2.05 -4.49 -4.03
C ILE A 197 -1.02 -3.55 -4.67
N THR A 198 -1.28 -3.02 -5.86
CA THR A 198 -0.38 -2.05 -6.49
C THR A 198 -0.17 -0.80 -5.62
N ALA A 199 -1.21 -0.32 -4.95
CA ALA A 199 -1.11 0.85 -4.06
C ALA A 199 -0.30 0.53 -2.80
N ALA A 200 -0.47 -0.66 -2.22
CA ALA A 200 0.28 -1.12 -1.06
C ALA A 200 1.78 -1.21 -1.38
N GLU A 201 2.13 -1.94 -2.45
CA GLU A 201 3.52 -2.10 -2.89
C GLU A 201 4.18 -0.77 -3.26
N GLN A 202 3.47 0.11 -3.96
CA GLN A 202 3.99 1.44 -4.30
C GLN A 202 4.37 2.24 -3.05
N GLN A 203 3.60 2.12 -1.98
CA GLN A 203 3.93 2.79 -0.72
C GLN A 203 5.12 2.13 -0.03
N THR A 204 5.16 0.80 0.03
CA THR A 204 6.25 0.01 0.63
C THR A 204 7.57 0.33 -0.08
N MET A 205 7.61 0.25 -1.40
CA MET A 205 8.76 0.62 -2.21
C MET A 205 9.24 2.05 -1.89
N ASN A 206 8.34 3.03 -1.91
CA ASN A 206 8.70 4.43 -1.63
C ASN A 206 9.28 4.60 -0.23
N PHE A 207 8.74 3.89 0.76
CA PHE A 207 9.24 3.93 2.12
C PHE A 207 10.66 3.38 2.20
N TYR A 208 10.92 2.20 1.64
CA TYR A 208 12.24 1.58 1.68
C TYR A 208 13.30 2.35 0.90
N MET A 209 12.97 2.87 -0.27
CA MET A 209 13.89 3.72 -1.05
C MET A 209 14.32 4.99 -0.28
N ASN A 210 13.42 5.56 0.52
CA ASN A 210 13.75 6.72 1.35
C ASN A 210 14.56 6.31 2.59
N VAL A 211 14.12 5.26 3.28
CA VAL A 211 14.76 4.78 4.52
C VAL A 211 16.16 4.23 4.24
N GLY A 212 16.32 3.44 3.18
CA GLY A 212 17.59 2.79 2.86
C GLY A 212 18.77 3.76 2.80
N ASN A 213 18.56 4.97 2.28
CA ASN A 213 19.62 5.98 2.19
C ASN A 213 19.92 6.68 3.53
N LEU A 214 18.98 6.64 4.47
CA LEU A 214 19.07 7.34 5.75
C LEU A 214 19.34 6.40 6.93
N TYR A 215 19.23 5.09 6.72
CA TYR A 215 19.37 4.11 7.78
C TYR A 215 20.79 4.09 8.36
N ALA A 216 20.89 3.95 9.70
CA ALA A 216 22.15 4.19 10.41
C ALA A 216 23.19 3.08 10.18
N SER A 217 22.77 1.81 10.27
CA SER A 217 23.72 0.70 10.13
C SER A 217 23.99 0.37 8.66
N PRO A 218 25.24 0.00 8.29
CA PRO A 218 25.56 -0.43 6.93
C PRO A 218 24.76 -1.66 6.47
N LEU A 219 24.56 -2.64 7.36
CA LEU A 219 23.80 -3.85 7.07
C LEU A 219 22.34 -3.52 6.79
N GLY A 220 21.70 -2.70 7.63
CA GLY A 220 20.33 -2.26 7.41
C GLY A 220 20.20 -1.45 6.11
N ARG A 221 21.14 -0.54 5.83
CA ARG A 221 21.15 0.21 4.54
C ARG A 221 21.16 -0.72 3.34
N GLN A 222 22.01 -1.75 3.37
CA GLN A 222 22.07 -2.75 2.30
C GLN A 222 20.75 -3.48 2.16
N LEU A 223 20.18 -3.95 3.26
CA LEU A 223 18.91 -4.69 3.28
C LEU A 223 17.77 -3.85 2.73
N TYR A 224 17.59 -2.61 3.20
CA TYR A 224 16.53 -1.72 2.70
C TYR A 224 16.65 -1.43 1.20
N ASN A 225 17.87 -1.22 0.69
CA ASN A 225 18.07 -0.98 -0.74
C ASN A 225 17.82 -2.23 -1.59
N GLU A 226 18.20 -3.40 -1.09
CA GLU A 226 17.95 -4.68 -1.77
C GLU A 226 16.46 -4.98 -1.85
N ILE A 227 15.75 -4.92 -0.72
CA ILE A 227 14.31 -5.18 -0.69
C ILE A 227 13.54 -4.11 -1.47
N ALA A 228 13.93 -2.83 -1.41
CA ALA A 228 13.32 -1.79 -2.23
C ALA A 228 13.33 -2.10 -3.74
N MET A 229 14.36 -2.81 -4.22
CA MET A 229 14.44 -3.27 -5.62
C MET A 229 13.44 -4.40 -5.91
N ILE A 230 13.17 -5.26 -4.94
CA ILE A 230 12.16 -6.31 -5.08
C ILE A 230 10.74 -5.70 -5.06
N GLU A 231 10.49 -4.75 -4.16
CA GLU A 231 9.23 -4.01 -4.12
C GLU A 231 8.95 -3.24 -5.42
N GLU A 232 9.97 -2.72 -6.07
CA GLU A 232 9.84 -2.09 -7.39
C GLU A 232 9.40 -3.11 -8.44
N GLN A 233 9.89 -4.36 -8.36
CA GLN A 233 9.44 -5.46 -9.20
C GLN A 233 7.98 -5.82 -8.93
N HIS A 234 7.52 -5.84 -7.66
CA HIS A 234 6.11 -6.03 -7.29
C HIS A 234 5.23 -4.93 -7.89
N VAL A 235 5.63 -3.66 -7.73
CA VAL A 235 4.91 -2.50 -8.32
C VAL A 235 4.77 -2.63 -9.82
N THR A 236 5.86 -3.02 -10.51
CA THR A 236 5.87 -3.23 -11.96
C THR A 236 4.96 -4.40 -12.34
N GLY A 237 5.12 -5.54 -11.70
CA GLY A 237 4.36 -6.76 -11.97
C GLY A 237 2.85 -6.56 -11.82
N TYR A 238 2.42 -6.04 -10.69
CA TYR A 238 1.00 -5.76 -10.43
C TYR A 238 0.47 -4.60 -11.27
N GLY A 239 1.26 -3.54 -11.45
CA GLY A 239 0.89 -2.41 -12.27
C GLY A 239 0.63 -2.77 -13.73
N CYS A 240 1.42 -3.70 -14.28
CA CYS A 240 1.25 -4.21 -15.64
C CYS A 240 -0.02 -5.04 -15.84
N LEU A 241 -0.62 -5.58 -14.78
CA LEU A 241 -1.91 -6.29 -14.87
C LEU A 241 -3.08 -5.35 -15.18
N LYS A 242 -2.96 -4.06 -14.93
CA LYS A 242 -4.01 -3.06 -15.20
C LYS A 242 -4.25 -2.92 -16.70
N ASP A 243 -5.52 -2.79 -17.12
CA ASP A 243 -5.87 -2.59 -18.51
C ASP A 243 -5.35 -1.24 -19.04
N PRO A 244 -4.41 -1.22 -19.99
CA PRO A 244 -3.87 0.01 -20.56
C PRO A 244 -4.88 0.78 -21.41
N CYS A 245 -5.97 0.13 -21.86
CA CYS A 245 -7.02 0.74 -22.66
C CYS A 245 -8.02 1.58 -21.84
N MET A 246 -7.95 1.53 -20.51
CA MET A 246 -8.77 2.40 -19.67
C MET A 246 -8.44 3.87 -19.90
N THR A 247 -9.49 4.67 -20.05
CA THR A 247 -9.37 6.13 -20.09
C THR A 247 -8.91 6.68 -18.74
N ASP A 248 -8.37 7.90 -18.73
CA ASP A 248 -7.97 8.59 -17.50
C ASP A 248 -9.14 8.74 -16.51
N TRP A 249 -10.35 8.92 -17.02
CA TRP A 249 -11.56 9.01 -16.19
C TRP A 249 -11.94 7.68 -15.55
N GLU A 250 -11.82 6.58 -16.25
CA GLU A 250 -12.04 5.24 -15.71
C GLU A 250 -10.99 4.91 -14.64
N ARG A 251 -9.73 5.30 -14.86
CA ARG A 251 -8.66 5.13 -13.85
C ARG A 251 -8.94 5.93 -12.58
N LEU A 252 -9.32 7.21 -12.72
CA LEU A 252 -9.69 8.04 -11.57
C LEU A 252 -10.90 7.45 -10.84
N LEU A 253 -11.96 7.08 -11.56
CA LEU A 253 -13.14 6.46 -10.96
C LEU A 253 -12.80 5.16 -10.22
N MET A 254 -11.90 4.34 -10.78
CA MET A 254 -11.47 3.10 -10.14
C MET A 254 -10.69 3.34 -8.86
N ASN A 255 -9.86 4.38 -8.81
CA ASN A 255 -9.14 4.76 -7.58
C ASN A 255 -10.11 5.22 -6.49
N GLU A 256 -11.02 6.14 -6.79
CA GLU A 256 -12.04 6.61 -5.84
C GLU A 256 -12.90 5.45 -5.33
N TYR A 257 -13.26 4.53 -6.23
CA TYR A 257 -14.02 3.34 -5.84
C TYR A 257 -13.22 2.42 -4.91
N THR A 258 -11.93 2.25 -5.18
CA THR A 258 -11.01 1.46 -4.35
C THR A 258 -10.88 2.06 -2.95
N GLU A 259 -10.71 3.36 -2.85
CA GLU A 259 -10.68 4.05 -1.55
C GLU A 259 -11.97 3.87 -0.77
N CYS A 260 -13.09 4.14 -1.42
CA CYS A 260 -14.40 3.98 -0.81
C CYS A 260 -14.63 2.55 -0.30
N TYR A 261 -14.22 1.54 -1.09
CA TYR A 261 -14.29 0.15 -0.72
C TYR A 261 -13.43 -0.17 0.50
N LEU A 262 -12.19 0.30 0.55
CA LEU A 262 -11.27 0.06 1.67
C LEU A 262 -11.73 0.75 2.95
N TYR A 263 -12.17 2.02 2.87
CA TYR A 263 -12.71 2.72 4.03
C TYR A 263 -13.95 2.03 4.59
N TYR A 264 -14.82 1.55 3.71
CA TYR A 264 -15.99 0.81 4.12
C TYR A 264 -15.63 -0.53 4.77
N SER A 265 -14.68 -1.27 4.18
CA SER A 265 -14.18 -2.52 4.76
C SER A 265 -13.58 -2.29 6.15
N CYS A 266 -12.73 -1.27 6.32
CA CYS A 266 -12.18 -0.93 7.64
C CYS A 266 -13.22 -0.48 8.67
N TYR A 267 -14.37 0.02 8.22
CA TYR A 267 -15.47 0.41 9.11
C TYR A 267 -16.32 -0.78 9.57
N GLU A 268 -16.53 -1.78 8.69
CA GLU A 268 -17.34 -2.98 9.00
C GLU A 268 -16.61 -3.98 9.92
N ASP A 269 -15.28 -3.99 9.90
CA ASP A 269 -14.44 -4.79 10.78
C ASP A 269 -14.26 -4.15 12.17
#